data_df53f78fc62b7d18d27a9b40d7b9e2e5
#
_entry.id   df53f78fc62b7d18d27a9b40d7b9e2e5
#
_cell.length_a   1.000
_cell.length_b   1.000
_cell.length_c   1.000
_cell.angle_alpha   90.00
_cell.angle_beta   90.00
_cell.angle_gamma   90.00
#
_symmetry.space_group_name_H-M   'P 1'
#
loop_
_entity.id
_entity.type
_entity.pdbx_description
1 polymer ?
#
loop_
_entity_poly.entity_id
_entity_poly.type
_entity_poly.pdbx_seq_one_letter_code
_entity_poly.pdbx_strand_id
1 'polypeptide(L)'
;VICIDFKSDNELSVSELDLNKLQFFLGADNYTNQQLYLWLNNYLDSVELVVGDKFYQLPNVSFSPVGFKQEESVLPYSPNSSLAYRVLYEYFCYPDSFSFLDIVGFSKLSSNQSCSEFSLRFSFSRPLPSDTKVRKSALRLHCVPAINLFEHDSENIVLDGSKSEYLIKGSHQHPEW
;
A
#
# COMPACT_ATOMS: atom_id res chain seq x y z
N VAL A 1 -10.58 0.07 18.52
CA VAL A 1 -9.17 0.50 18.54
C VAL A 1 -8.32 -0.58 17.91
N ILE A 2 -7.37 -0.19 17.05
CA ILE A 2 -6.31 -1.06 16.53
C ILE A 2 -4.99 -0.53 17.09
N CYS A 3 -4.15 -1.43 17.64
CA CYS A 3 -2.80 -1.11 18.07
C CYS A 3 -1.80 -1.84 17.18
N ILE A 4 -0.77 -1.13 16.76
CA ILE A 4 0.36 -1.69 16.00
C ILE A 4 1.63 -1.44 16.81
N ASP A 5 2.26 -2.53 17.23
CA ASP A 5 3.49 -2.47 18.01
C ASP A 5 4.68 -2.55 17.06
N PHE A 6 5.62 -1.65 17.23
CA PHE A 6 6.87 -1.56 16.48
C PHE A 6 8.03 -1.84 17.41
N LYS A 7 8.99 -2.56 16.89
CA LYS A 7 10.26 -2.83 17.54
C LYS A 7 11.40 -2.41 16.65
N SER A 8 12.32 -1.62 17.20
CA SER A 8 13.57 -1.27 16.54
C SER A 8 14.71 -2.15 17.07
N ASP A 9 15.63 -2.53 16.21
CA ASP A 9 16.83 -3.28 16.61
C ASP A 9 17.80 -2.41 17.43
N ASN A 10 17.69 -1.08 17.33
CA ASN A 10 18.50 -0.13 18.07
C ASN A 10 17.60 0.76 18.94
N GLU A 11 18.15 1.23 20.06
CA GLU A 11 17.53 2.30 20.83
C GLU A 11 17.56 3.60 20.01
N LEU A 12 16.38 4.13 19.73
CA LEU A 12 16.19 5.38 19.01
C LEU A 12 15.57 6.41 19.96
N SER A 13 15.97 7.67 19.81
CA SER A 13 15.21 8.76 20.40
C SER A 13 13.89 8.95 19.68
N VAL A 14 12.81 9.23 20.42
CA VAL A 14 11.49 9.53 19.80
C VAL A 14 11.58 10.69 18.83
N SER A 15 12.48 11.65 19.06
CA SER A 15 12.73 12.77 18.13
C SER A 15 13.46 12.38 16.85
N GLU A 16 14.15 11.23 16.86
CA GLU A 16 14.89 10.69 15.71
C GLU A 16 14.04 9.72 14.87
N LEU A 17 12.85 9.35 15.37
CA LEU A 17 11.89 8.59 14.58
C LEU A 17 11.44 9.47 13.40
N ASP A 18 12.05 9.26 12.24
CA ASP A 18 11.61 9.89 11.01
C ASP A 18 10.35 9.22 10.49
N LEU A 19 9.24 9.54 11.14
CA LEU A 19 7.91 9.04 10.80
C LEU A 19 7.21 9.93 9.76
N ASN A 20 7.97 10.58 8.87
CA ASN A 20 7.38 11.46 7.85
C ASN A 20 6.34 10.71 7.01
N LYS A 21 6.60 9.43 6.74
CA LYS A 21 5.71 8.56 5.98
C LYS A 21 5.96 7.10 6.36
N LEU A 22 4.90 6.38 6.70
CA LEU A 22 4.93 4.93 6.82
C LEU A 22 3.96 4.33 5.80
N GLN A 23 4.45 3.39 5.00
CA GLN A 23 3.62 2.67 4.05
C GLN A 23 3.29 1.28 4.57
N PHE A 24 1.99 0.95 4.57
CA PHE A 24 1.49 -0.37 4.91
C PHE A 24 0.87 -1.05 3.70
N PHE A 25 1.08 -2.35 3.61
CA PHE A 25 0.32 -3.23 2.75
C PHE A 25 -0.76 -3.95 3.55
N LEU A 26 -2.00 -3.91 3.08
CA LEU A 26 -3.12 -4.66 3.64
C LEU A 26 -3.06 -6.10 3.14
N GLY A 27 -2.59 -7.01 4.01
CA GLY A 27 -2.29 -8.41 3.65
C GLY A 27 -3.23 -9.44 4.28
N ALA A 28 -4.46 -9.05 4.64
CA ALA A 28 -5.49 -9.95 5.13
C ALA A 28 -6.28 -10.58 3.95
N ASP A 29 -7.37 -11.28 4.26
CA ASP A 29 -8.35 -11.69 3.26
C ASP A 29 -9.09 -10.47 2.66
N ASN A 30 -9.67 -10.64 1.47
CA ASN A 30 -10.29 -9.55 0.72
C ASN A 30 -11.33 -8.77 1.52
N TYR A 31 -12.18 -9.45 2.29
CA TYR A 31 -13.20 -8.79 3.09
C TYR A 31 -12.56 -7.94 4.20
N THR A 32 -11.65 -8.51 4.97
CA THR A 32 -10.94 -7.79 6.04
C THR A 32 -10.14 -6.61 5.48
N ASN A 33 -9.48 -6.76 4.32
CA ASN A 33 -8.75 -5.67 3.66
C ASN A 33 -9.68 -4.51 3.28
N GLN A 34 -10.84 -4.80 2.68
CA GLN A 34 -11.83 -3.78 2.33
C GLN A 34 -12.36 -3.05 3.56
N GLN A 35 -12.66 -3.78 4.65
CA GLN A 35 -13.09 -3.17 5.89
C GLN A 35 -11.99 -2.30 6.51
N LEU A 36 -10.75 -2.79 6.60
CA LEU A 36 -9.62 -2.00 7.10
C LEU A 36 -9.40 -0.75 6.26
N TYR A 37 -9.40 -0.89 4.94
CA TYR A 37 -9.25 0.24 4.02
C TYR A 37 -10.31 1.31 4.26
N LEU A 38 -11.58 0.90 4.39
CA LEU A 38 -12.70 1.79 4.64
C LEU A 38 -12.57 2.48 6.01
N TRP A 39 -12.25 1.73 7.08
CA TRP A 39 -12.15 2.27 8.43
C TRP A 39 -10.99 3.23 8.59
N LEU A 40 -9.82 2.88 8.06
CA LEU A 40 -8.63 3.71 8.14
C LEU A 40 -8.78 5.03 7.38
N ASN A 41 -9.49 5.05 6.24
CA ASN A 41 -9.68 6.27 5.46
C ASN A 41 -10.88 7.12 5.92
N ASN A 42 -11.98 6.51 6.38
CA ASN A 42 -13.24 7.24 6.58
C ASN A 42 -13.68 7.33 8.04
N TYR A 43 -13.25 6.43 8.92
CA TYR A 43 -13.71 6.36 10.29
C TYR A 43 -12.62 6.53 11.32
N LEU A 44 -11.40 6.91 10.90
CA LEU A 44 -10.32 7.27 11.82
C LEU A 44 -10.73 8.51 12.60
N ASP A 45 -10.66 8.42 13.93
CA ASP A 45 -11.01 9.49 14.86
C ASP A 45 -9.74 10.13 15.44
N SER A 46 -8.83 9.31 15.97
CA SER A 46 -7.58 9.79 16.54
C SER A 46 -6.45 8.78 16.38
N VAL A 47 -5.23 9.30 16.34
CA VAL A 47 -4.00 8.51 16.35
C VAL A 47 -3.13 8.94 17.50
N GLU A 48 -2.64 7.96 18.25
CA GLU A 48 -1.75 8.16 19.37
C GLU A 48 -0.46 7.35 19.17
N LEU A 49 0.67 7.98 19.45
CA LEU A 49 1.94 7.27 19.63
C LEU A 49 2.10 6.94 21.12
N VAL A 50 2.36 5.70 21.43
CA VAL A 50 2.59 5.21 22.79
C VAL A 50 4.04 4.78 22.93
N VAL A 51 4.75 5.35 23.90
CA VAL A 51 6.15 5.02 24.21
C VAL A 51 6.26 4.79 25.72
N GLY A 52 6.42 3.55 26.13
CA GLY A 52 6.31 3.16 27.52
C GLY A 52 4.95 3.57 28.10
N ASP A 53 4.94 4.38 29.17
CA ASP A 53 3.71 4.87 29.81
C ASP A 53 3.23 6.23 29.26
N LYS A 54 3.89 6.77 28.24
CA LYS A 54 3.55 8.09 27.67
C LYS A 54 2.76 7.97 26.39
N PHE A 55 1.76 8.84 26.27
CA PHE A 55 0.86 8.96 25.13
C PHE A 55 1.05 10.31 24.46
N TYR A 56 1.30 10.29 23.16
CA TYR A 56 1.46 11.48 22.34
C TYR A 56 0.36 11.51 21.29
N GLN A 57 -0.51 12.50 21.35
CA GLN A 57 -1.55 12.71 20.34
C GLN A 57 -0.92 13.16 19.03
N LEU A 58 -1.37 12.58 17.93
CA LEU A 58 -0.92 12.88 16.57
C LEU A 58 -2.08 13.46 15.74
N PRO A 59 -2.43 14.75 15.94
CA PRO A 59 -3.68 15.30 15.40
C PRO A 59 -3.71 15.43 13.87
N ASN A 60 -2.54 15.45 13.22
CA ASN A 60 -2.43 15.66 11.76
C ASN A 60 -2.22 14.36 10.99
N VAL A 61 -2.24 13.21 11.66
CA VAL A 61 -2.03 11.93 11.01
C VAL A 61 -3.29 11.53 10.26
N SER A 62 -3.09 11.13 9.01
CA SER A 62 -4.13 10.61 8.13
C SER A 62 -3.58 9.48 7.25
N PHE A 63 -4.49 8.70 6.71
CA PHE A 63 -4.18 7.69 5.71
C PHE A 63 -4.39 8.25 4.30
N SER A 64 -3.47 7.94 3.40
CA SER A 64 -3.55 8.30 1.99
C SER A 64 -3.45 7.04 1.14
N PRO A 65 -4.44 6.76 0.28
CA PRO A 65 -4.37 5.66 -0.66
C PRO A 65 -3.19 5.79 -1.62
N VAL A 66 -2.55 4.66 -1.94
CA VAL A 66 -1.45 4.55 -2.89
C VAL A 66 -1.93 3.90 -4.19
N GLY A 67 -1.30 4.22 -5.31
CA GLY A 67 -1.59 3.65 -6.63
C GLY A 67 -2.48 4.52 -7.52
N PHE A 68 -2.96 5.66 -7.05
CA PHE A 68 -3.85 6.53 -7.81
C PHE A 68 -3.14 7.67 -8.56
N LYS A 69 -1.92 8.01 -8.20
CA LYS A 69 -1.14 9.04 -8.88
C LYS A 69 -0.37 8.46 -10.07
N GLN A 70 -0.02 9.32 -11.02
CA GLN A 70 0.67 8.90 -12.24
C GLN A 70 2.02 8.26 -11.94
N GLU A 71 2.78 8.81 -11.02
CA GLU A 71 4.09 8.33 -10.59
C GLU A 71 4.04 7.02 -9.77
N GLU A 72 2.86 6.63 -9.33
CA GLU A 72 2.64 5.39 -8.55
C GLU A 72 2.25 4.20 -9.45
N SER A 73 2.31 4.37 -10.77
CA SER A 73 2.00 3.29 -11.72
C SER A 73 2.97 2.13 -11.57
N VAL A 74 2.44 0.92 -11.51
CA VAL A 74 3.20 -0.33 -11.42
C VAL A 74 3.33 -0.98 -12.80
N LEU A 75 2.26 -0.93 -13.60
CA LEU A 75 2.25 -1.50 -14.94
C LEU A 75 2.64 -0.43 -15.98
N PRO A 76 3.36 -0.82 -17.06
CA PRO A 76 3.63 0.09 -18.17
C PRO A 76 2.32 0.49 -18.86
N TYR A 77 2.20 1.75 -19.18
CA TYR A 77 1.06 2.29 -19.93
C TYR A 77 1.51 3.39 -20.88
N SER A 78 0.69 3.64 -21.90
CA SER A 78 1.00 4.70 -22.86
C SER A 78 0.92 6.08 -22.23
N PRO A 79 1.90 6.97 -22.44
CA PRO A 79 1.87 8.35 -21.94
C PRO A 79 0.64 9.15 -22.40
N ASN A 80 0.03 8.75 -23.51
CA ASN A 80 -1.16 9.39 -24.07
C ASN A 80 -2.48 8.85 -23.49
N SER A 81 -2.42 7.84 -22.62
CA SER A 81 -3.60 7.30 -21.96
C SER A 81 -4.04 8.19 -20.79
N SER A 82 -5.35 8.29 -20.58
CA SER A 82 -5.87 9.01 -19.42
C SER A 82 -5.52 8.27 -18.11
N LEU A 83 -5.31 9.04 -17.04
CA LEU A 83 -5.04 8.49 -15.71
C LEU A 83 -6.14 7.52 -15.24
N ALA A 84 -7.40 7.86 -15.52
CA ALA A 84 -8.54 7.01 -15.14
C ALA A 84 -8.48 5.63 -15.83
N TYR A 85 -8.09 5.61 -17.12
CA TYR A 85 -7.92 4.36 -17.86
C TYR A 85 -6.79 3.51 -17.28
N ARG A 86 -5.65 4.14 -16.94
CA ARG A 86 -4.52 3.47 -16.30
C ARG A 86 -4.95 2.82 -14.97
N VAL A 87 -5.65 3.57 -14.08
CA VAL A 87 -6.11 3.05 -12.79
C VAL A 87 -7.04 1.85 -12.97
N LEU A 88 -7.99 1.92 -13.91
CA LEU A 88 -8.87 0.78 -14.20
C LEU A 88 -8.10 -0.42 -14.76
N TYR A 89 -7.17 -0.19 -15.68
CA TYR A 89 -6.34 -1.25 -16.25
C TYR A 89 -5.53 -1.97 -15.16
N GLU A 90 -4.83 -1.22 -14.30
CA GLU A 90 -4.06 -1.79 -13.21
C GLU A 90 -4.95 -2.52 -12.19
N TYR A 91 -6.11 -1.95 -11.86
CA TYR A 91 -7.04 -2.59 -10.93
C TYR A 91 -7.53 -3.95 -11.41
N PHE A 92 -7.78 -4.12 -12.69
CA PHE A 92 -8.18 -5.41 -13.25
C PHE A 92 -7.00 -6.38 -13.43
N CYS A 93 -5.79 -5.89 -13.71
CA CYS A 93 -4.62 -6.74 -13.90
C CYS A 93 -3.92 -7.09 -12.59
N TYR A 94 -3.85 -6.14 -11.65
CA TYR A 94 -3.11 -6.28 -10.39
C TYR A 94 -3.79 -5.51 -9.24
N PRO A 95 -4.95 -5.98 -8.75
CA PRO A 95 -5.73 -5.28 -7.73
C PRO A 95 -4.96 -5.07 -6.40
N ASP A 96 -4.04 -5.96 -6.05
CA ASP A 96 -3.26 -5.87 -4.81
C ASP A 96 -2.37 -4.61 -4.75
N SER A 97 -2.02 -4.01 -5.90
CA SER A 97 -1.28 -2.75 -5.95
C SER A 97 -2.03 -1.58 -5.29
N PHE A 98 -3.35 -1.67 -5.19
CA PHE A 98 -4.20 -0.67 -4.51
C PHE A 98 -4.45 -0.97 -3.03
N SER A 99 -3.86 -2.03 -2.49
CA SER A 99 -3.94 -2.38 -1.07
C SER A 99 -2.86 -1.72 -0.22
N PHE A 100 -2.15 -0.73 -0.77
CA PHE A 100 -1.17 0.06 -0.04
C PHE A 100 -1.78 1.34 0.50
N LEU A 101 -1.41 1.68 1.74
CA LEU A 101 -1.81 2.91 2.42
C LEU A 101 -0.59 3.58 3.01
N ASP A 102 -0.46 4.87 2.77
CA ASP A 102 0.53 5.72 3.42
C ASP A 102 -0.07 6.36 4.66
N ILE A 103 0.61 6.26 5.78
CA ILE A 103 0.35 7.10 6.93
C ILE A 103 1.22 8.35 6.81
N VAL A 104 0.60 9.50 6.79
CA VAL A 104 1.26 10.80 6.64
C VAL A 104 0.85 11.75 7.76
N GLY A 105 1.61 12.84 7.92
CA GLY A 105 1.26 13.91 8.86
C GLY A 105 1.81 13.71 10.27
N PHE A 106 2.82 12.86 10.44
CA PHE A 106 3.54 12.78 11.70
C PHE A 106 4.23 14.13 11.98
N SER A 107 3.81 14.80 13.05
CA SER A 107 4.52 15.98 13.54
C SER A 107 5.81 15.54 14.22
N LYS A 108 6.86 16.36 14.13
CA LYS A 108 8.07 16.13 14.92
C LYS A 108 7.74 16.12 16.40
N LEU A 109 7.95 14.99 17.03
CA LEU A 109 7.76 14.84 18.46
C LEU A 109 8.98 15.39 19.19
N SER A 110 8.77 16.40 20.02
CA SER A 110 9.82 17.03 20.83
C SER A 110 10.12 16.21 22.08
N SER A 111 10.53 14.96 21.92
CA SER A 111 10.86 14.10 23.05
C SER A 111 12.22 13.44 22.85
N ASN A 112 13.11 13.65 23.81
CA ASN A 112 14.43 13.00 23.86
C ASN A 112 14.39 11.63 24.55
N GLN A 113 13.20 11.04 24.70
CA GLN A 113 13.06 9.72 25.29
C GLN A 113 13.57 8.65 24.32
N SER A 114 14.54 7.86 24.77
CA SER A 114 14.98 6.66 24.05
C SER A 114 13.91 5.59 24.10
N CYS A 115 13.65 4.94 22.98
CA CYS A 115 12.77 3.79 22.88
C CYS A 115 13.29 2.78 21.87
N SER A 116 13.18 1.51 22.21
CA SER A 116 13.35 0.39 21.28
C SER A 116 12.01 -0.16 20.81
N GLU A 117 10.95 0.17 21.53
CA GLU A 117 9.59 -0.28 21.25
C GLU A 117 8.62 0.90 21.37
N PHE A 118 7.71 1.01 20.41
CA PHE A 118 6.62 1.98 20.45
C PHE A 118 5.39 1.40 19.75
N SER A 119 4.22 1.96 20.06
CA SER A 119 2.96 1.53 19.46
C SER A 119 2.23 2.70 18.82
N LEU A 120 1.59 2.46 17.70
CA LEU A 120 0.60 3.36 17.12
C LEU A 120 -0.79 2.82 17.46
N ARG A 121 -1.60 3.65 18.09
CA ARG A 121 -2.97 3.35 18.46
C ARG A 121 -3.93 4.15 17.58
N PHE A 122 -4.76 3.43 16.83
CA PHE A 122 -5.79 4.01 15.96
C PHE A 122 -7.15 3.85 16.61
N SER A 123 -7.81 4.95 16.92
CA SER A 123 -9.18 4.97 17.40
C SER A 123 -10.14 5.33 16.29
N PHE A 124 -11.30 4.70 16.28
CA PHE A 124 -12.30 4.87 15.23
C PHE A 124 -13.61 5.38 15.82
N SER A 125 -14.30 6.24 15.07
CA SER A 125 -15.63 6.76 15.40
C SER A 125 -16.73 5.69 15.40
N ARG A 126 -16.47 4.53 14.76
CA ARG A 126 -17.37 3.39 14.72
C ARG A 126 -16.61 2.09 14.98
N PRO A 127 -17.23 1.09 15.65
CA PRO A 127 -16.60 -0.22 15.82
C PRO A 127 -16.45 -0.91 14.46
N LEU A 128 -15.37 -1.69 14.30
CA LEU A 128 -15.26 -2.58 13.14
C LEU A 128 -16.38 -3.65 13.18
N PRO A 129 -16.81 -4.15 12.04
CA PRO A 129 -17.72 -5.28 11.97
C PRO A 129 -17.18 -6.48 12.74
N SER A 130 -18.05 -7.21 13.43
CA SER A 130 -17.67 -8.31 14.32
C SER A 130 -17.01 -9.50 13.60
N ASP A 131 -17.24 -9.61 12.30
CA ASP A 131 -16.68 -10.62 11.41
C ASP A 131 -15.31 -10.24 10.82
N THR A 132 -14.86 -8.98 11.00
CA THR A 132 -13.55 -8.50 10.59
C THR A 132 -12.45 -9.10 11.48
N LYS A 133 -11.61 -9.96 10.92
CA LYS A 133 -10.55 -10.64 11.66
C LYS A 133 -9.19 -9.97 11.45
N VAL A 134 -8.94 -8.89 12.17
CA VAL A 134 -7.64 -8.21 12.14
C VAL A 134 -6.58 -9.07 12.83
N ARG A 135 -5.70 -9.69 12.04
CA ARG A 135 -4.57 -10.48 12.53
C ARG A 135 -3.28 -9.66 12.41
N LYS A 136 -2.21 -10.11 13.06
CA LYS A 136 -0.87 -9.50 12.97
C LYS A 136 -0.38 -9.32 11.53
N SER A 137 -0.76 -10.22 10.62
CA SER A 137 -0.40 -10.14 9.20
C SER A 137 -1.25 -9.21 8.35
N ALA A 138 -2.31 -8.58 8.93
CA ALA A 138 -3.22 -7.73 8.19
C ALA A 138 -2.59 -6.40 7.75
N LEU A 139 -1.61 -5.92 8.50
CA LEU A 139 -0.84 -4.71 8.18
C LEU A 139 0.64 -5.08 8.12
N ARG A 140 1.26 -4.92 6.96
CA ARG A 140 2.65 -5.32 6.72
C ARG A 140 3.47 -4.12 6.29
N LEU A 141 4.67 -3.99 6.87
CA LEU A 141 5.70 -3.05 6.43
C LEU A 141 6.63 -3.69 5.40
N HIS A 142 7.44 -2.87 4.77
CA HIS A 142 8.51 -3.28 3.84
C HIS A 142 8.00 -4.12 2.66
N CYS A 143 6.74 -3.90 2.26
CA CYS A 143 6.18 -4.48 1.06
C CYS A 143 6.26 -3.48 -0.10
N VAL A 144 6.48 -3.98 -1.29
CA VAL A 144 6.50 -3.22 -2.53
C VAL A 144 5.80 -4.05 -3.61
N PRO A 145 4.94 -3.45 -4.43
CA PRO A 145 4.39 -4.15 -5.59
C PRO A 145 5.52 -4.44 -6.58
N ALA A 146 5.57 -5.67 -7.08
CA ALA A 146 6.56 -6.09 -8.05
C ALA A 146 5.87 -6.78 -9.22
N ILE A 147 6.37 -6.52 -10.43
CA ILE A 147 5.91 -7.13 -11.67
C ILE A 147 7.06 -7.89 -12.32
N ASN A 148 6.75 -9.00 -12.96
CA ASN A 148 7.70 -9.77 -13.75
C ASN A 148 7.35 -9.60 -15.24
N LEU A 149 7.67 -8.43 -15.78
CA LEU A 149 7.53 -8.12 -17.21
C LEU A 149 8.92 -7.94 -17.81
N PHE A 150 9.11 -8.48 -18.99
CA PHE A 150 10.33 -8.34 -19.77
C PHE A 150 9.97 -8.13 -21.25
N GLU A 151 10.85 -7.45 -21.97
CA GLU A 151 10.70 -7.30 -23.41
C GLU A 151 10.88 -8.64 -24.11
N HIS A 152 9.97 -8.95 -25.01
CA HIS A 152 9.98 -10.19 -25.78
C HIS A 152 9.51 -9.91 -27.20
N ASP A 153 10.23 -10.46 -28.16
CA ASP A 153 9.85 -10.36 -29.57
C ASP A 153 8.62 -11.22 -29.87
N SER A 154 7.71 -10.68 -30.65
CA SER A 154 6.59 -11.43 -31.19
C SER A 154 6.96 -12.17 -32.44
N GLU A 155 6.20 -13.21 -32.81
CA GLU A 155 6.23 -13.77 -34.14
C GLU A 155 5.87 -12.69 -35.19
N ASN A 156 6.50 -12.77 -36.37
CA ASN A 156 6.19 -11.84 -37.44
C ASN A 156 4.74 -12.01 -37.89
N ILE A 157 3.98 -10.94 -37.89
CA ILE A 157 2.60 -10.91 -38.37
C ILE A 157 2.58 -10.23 -39.74
N VAL A 158 2.15 -10.96 -40.75
CA VAL A 158 1.93 -10.41 -42.10
C VAL A 158 0.53 -9.81 -42.13
N LEU A 159 0.47 -8.50 -42.32
CA LEU A 159 -0.80 -7.76 -42.45
C LEU A 159 -1.23 -7.81 -43.91
N ASP A 160 -1.92 -8.87 -44.28
CA ASP A 160 -2.43 -9.10 -45.66
C ASP A 160 -3.86 -8.54 -45.85
N GLY A 161 -4.47 -7.99 -44.82
CA GLY A 161 -5.83 -7.46 -44.84
C GLY A 161 -6.93 -8.53 -44.88
N SER A 162 -6.59 -9.81 -44.73
CA SER A 162 -7.57 -10.91 -44.76
C SER A 162 -8.37 -11.02 -43.47
N LYS A 163 -7.88 -10.43 -42.36
CA LYS A 163 -8.48 -10.49 -41.05
C LYS A 163 -8.59 -9.09 -40.45
N SER A 164 -9.64 -8.86 -39.63
CA SER A 164 -9.80 -7.65 -38.85
C SER A 164 -8.94 -7.62 -37.59
N GLU A 165 -8.51 -8.80 -37.10
CA GLU A 165 -7.74 -8.97 -35.88
C GLU A 165 -6.64 -10.02 -36.09
N TYR A 166 -5.47 -9.75 -35.53
CA TYR A 166 -4.31 -10.65 -35.57
C TYR A 166 -3.87 -10.95 -34.15
N LEU A 167 -3.75 -12.24 -33.84
CA LEU A 167 -3.27 -12.69 -32.54
C LEU A 167 -1.76 -12.47 -32.45
N ILE A 168 -1.31 -11.70 -31.44
CA ILE A 168 0.11 -11.53 -31.12
C ILE A 168 0.56 -12.75 -30.31
N LYS A 169 1.57 -13.45 -30.79
CA LYS A 169 2.19 -14.59 -30.12
C LYS A 169 3.65 -14.28 -29.84
N GLY A 170 4.15 -14.76 -28.71
CA GLY A 170 5.59 -14.71 -28.42
C GLY A 170 6.38 -15.58 -29.39
N SER A 171 7.59 -15.18 -29.77
CA SER A 171 8.46 -15.98 -30.60
C SER A 171 8.95 -17.22 -29.84
N HIS A 172 9.00 -18.39 -30.48
CA HIS A 172 9.46 -19.66 -29.91
C HIS A 172 10.98 -19.74 -29.66
N GLN A 173 11.71 -18.62 -29.80
CA GLN A 173 13.18 -18.62 -29.67
C GLN A 173 13.71 -18.63 -28.23
N HIS A 174 12.83 -18.56 -27.22
CA HIS A 174 13.25 -18.69 -25.83
C HIS A 174 12.66 -19.93 -25.17
N PRO A 175 13.48 -20.70 -24.44
CA PRO A 175 12.98 -21.86 -23.71
C PRO A 175 11.93 -21.45 -22.69
N GLU A 176 10.89 -22.25 -22.60
CA GLU A 176 9.84 -22.11 -21.59
C GLU A 176 10.47 -22.08 -20.18
N TRP A 177 10.04 -21.13 -19.40
CA TRP A 177 10.37 -21.02 -17.96
C TRP A 177 9.41 -21.85 -17.14
#